data_be079bb95e291493059ded177bf17ffb
#
_entry.id   be079bb95e291493059ded177bf17ffb
#
_cell.length_a   1.000
_cell.length_b   1.000
_cell.length_c   1.000
_cell.angle_alpha   90.00
_cell.angle_beta   90.00
_cell.angle_gamma   90.00
#
_symmetry.space_group_name_H-M   'P 1'
#
loop_
_entity.id
_entity.type
_entity.pdbx_description
1 polymer ?
#
loop_
_entity_poly.entity_id
_entity_poly.type
_entity_poly.pdbx_seq_one_letter_code
_entity_poly.pdbx_strand_id
1 'polypeptide(L)'
;MAFFVMGDNRFKEILKQYWGHDSFRPLQEEIILSVTSGKDTLALMPTGGGKSITFQVPALAMDGICIVISPLIALMKDQVDRLKRNGIKAVVLHSGMTTEEIDIALDNCIYGDYKFLYVSPERISSRLFQIRVQMMNVCLIAVDEAHCISQWGYDFRPSYLKIAELRDILPENVPILALTASATPTVVDDIMSKLRFKEQNVLKTSFERKNISYIVRHVEDKLTYLVNTLSQFQGVGIIYTRSRKKCKEIAELLQSKNISADYYHAGLSQEIRDRKQDDWTKDRVRIMV
;
A
#
# COMPACT_ATOMS: atom_id res chain seq x y z
N MET A 1 15.90 -31.42 -7.11
CA MET A 1 16.76 -30.50 -6.32
C MET A 1 17.31 -29.31 -7.14
N ALA A 2 17.49 -29.41 -8.45
CA ALA A 2 18.03 -28.29 -9.28
C ALA A 2 17.03 -27.18 -9.64
N PHE A 3 15.72 -27.42 -9.57
CA PHE A 3 14.70 -26.40 -9.89
C PHE A 3 14.55 -25.30 -8.82
N PHE A 4 14.90 -25.57 -7.57
CA PHE A 4 14.80 -24.60 -6.46
C PHE A 4 15.89 -23.51 -6.50
N VAL A 5 17.06 -23.82 -7.06
CA VAL A 5 18.21 -22.89 -7.09
C VAL A 5 18.08 -21.84 -8.20
N MET A 6 17.44 -22.17 -9.33
CA MET A 6 17.26 -21.22 -10.44
C MET A 6 16.20 -20.14 -10.16
N GLY A 7 15.16 -20.45 -9.36
CA GLY A 7 14.11 -19.49 -9.01
C GLY A 7 14.59 -18.38 -8.09
N ASP A 8 15.46 -18.71 -7.15
CA ASP A 8 15.98 -17.80 -6.13
C ASP A 8 16.85 -16.68 -6.74
N ASN A 9 17.66 -16.97 -7.73
CA ASN A 9 18.54 -15.98 -8.37
C ASN A 9 17.75 -14.99 -9.24
N ARG A 10 16.71 -15.43 -9.96
CA ARG A 10 15.88 -14.58 -10.82
C ARG A 10 15.17 -13.47 -10.04
N PHE A 11 14.63 -13.77 -8.87
CA PHE A 11 13.95 -12.76 -8.04
C PHE A 11 14.93 -11.72 -7.50
N LYS A 12 16.13 -12.15 -7.11
CA LYS A 12 17.21 -11.24 -6.65
C LYS A 12 17.72 -10.36 -7.79
N GLU A 13 17.85 -10.89 -8.98
CA GLU A 13 18.20 -10.12 -10.17
C GLU A 13 17.16 -9.04 -10.49
N ILE A 14 15.87 -9.37 -10.45
CA ILE A 14 14.77 -8.41 -10.62
C ILE A 14 14.81 -7.34 -9.51
N LEU A 15 14.99 -7.74 -8.25
CA LEU A 15 15.09 -6.81 -7.12
C LEU A 15 16.26 -5.84 -7.31
N LYS A 16 17.41 -6.34 -7.71
CA LYS A 16 18.61 -5.53 -7.96
C LYS A 16 18.42 -4.60 -9.15
N GLN A 17 17.89 -5.11 -10.26
CA GLN A 17 17.67 -4.35 -11.49
C GLN A 17 16.74 -3.16 -11.30
N TYR A 18 15.60 -3.33 -10.62
CA TYR A 18 14.56 -2.32 -10.53
C TYR A 18 14.61 -1.48 -9.27
N TRP A 19 15.16 -2.01 -8.16
CA TRP A 19 15.19 -1.30 -6.86
C TRP A 19 16.59 -1.10 -6.30
N GLY A 20 17.64 -1.67 -6.92
CA GLY A 20 19.03 -1.52 -6.49
C GLY A 20 19.37 -2.24 -5.18
N HIS A 21 18.56 -3.21 -4.75
CA HIS A 21 18.79 -3.98 -3.53
C HIS A 21 19.41 -5.34 -3.85
N ASP A 22 20.44 -5.74 -3.12
CA ASP A 22 21.14 -7.03 -3.33
C ASP A 22 20.48 -8.19 -2.57
N SER A 23 19.59 -7.93 -1.61
CA SER A 23 18.94 -8.96 -0.80
C SER A 23 17.54 -8.56 -0.38
N PHE A 24 16.68 -9.54 -0.19
CA PHE A 24 15.36 -9.37 0.38
C PHE A 24 15.42 -9.09 1.88
N ARG A 25 14.45 -8.34 2.38
CA ARG A 25 14.20 -8.23 3.81
C ARG A 25 13.57 -9.52 4.34
N PRO A 26 13.64 -9.76 5.67
CA PRO A 26 12.98 -10.93 6.26
C PRO A 26 11.54 -11.09 5.78
N LEU A 27 11.13 -12.32 5.50
CA LEU A 27 9.82 -12.75 5.01
C LEU A 27 9.50 -12.41 3.54
N GLN A 28 10.16 -11.44 2.88
CA GLN A 28 9.84 -11.08 1.50
C GLN A 28 10.05 -12.25 0.53
N GLU A 29 11.17 -12.94 0.65
CA GLU A 29 11.51 -14.07 -0.23
C GLU A 29 10.54 -15.25 -0.07
N GLU A 30 10.15 -15.56 1.17
CA GLU A 30 9.17 -16.61 1.48
C GLU A 30 7.79 -16.30 0.87
N ILE A 31 7.34 -15.03 0.94
CA ILE A 31 6.09 -14.59 0.33
C ILE A 31 6.17 -14.71 -1.20
N ILE A 32 7.27 -14.26 -1.80
CA ILE A 32 7.49 -14.33 -3.25
C ILE A 32 7.43 -15.80 -3.73
N LEU A 33 8.12 -16.70 -3.05
CA LEU A 33 8.11 -18.12 -3.37
C LEU A 33 6.73 -18.75 -3.20
N SER A 34 5.99 -18.35 -2.16
CA SER A 34 4.65 -18.82 -1.91
C SER A 34 3.70 -18.46 -3.06
N VAL A 35 3.64 -17.19 -3.45
CA VAL A 35 2.71 -16.74 -4.51
C VAL A 35 3.12 -17.24 -5.89
N THR A 36 4.42 -17.35 -6.18
CA THR A 36 4.90 -17.89 -7.47
C THR A 36 4.69 -19.39 -7.58
N SER A 37 4.50 -20.10 -6.47
CA SER A 37 4.05 -21.49 -6.47
C SER A 37 2.53 -21.67 -6.67
N GLY A 38 1.78 -20.56 -6.89
CA GLY A 38 0.33 -20.58 -7.11
C GLY A 38 -0.51 -20.63 -5.83
N LYS A 39 0.10 -20.36 -4.65
CA LYS A 39 -0.62 -20.40 -3.37
C LYS A 39 -1.21 -19.05 -3.03
N ASP A 40 -2.46 -19.05 -2.56
CA ASP A 40 -3.01 -17.90 -1.86
C ASP A 40 -2.20 -17.65 -0.60
N THR A 41 -1.85 -16.40 -0.35
CA THR A 41 -0.94 -16.05 0.76
C THR A 41 -1.44 -14.81 1.50
N LEU A 42 -1.60 -14.92 2.81
CA LEU A 42 -1.81 -13.77 3.68
C LEU A 42 -0.48 -13.39 4.34
N ALA A 43 0.01 -12.20 4.04
CA ALA A 43 1.26 -11.69 4.58
C ALA A 43 1.01 -10.58 5.62
N LEU A 44 1.40 -10.85 6.86
CA LEU A 44 1.35 -9.90 7.97
C LEU A 44 2.74 -9.25 8.12
N MET A 45 2.87 -8.03 7.60
CA MET A 45 4.13 -7.28 7.58
C MET A 45 3.93 -5.88 8.13
N PRO A 46 4.86 -5.37 8.97
CA PRO A 46 4.75 -4.01 9.50
C PRO A 46 4.78 -2.95 8.39
N THR A 47 4.25 -1.76 8.69
CA THR A 47 4.43 -0.60 7.82
C THR A 47 5.92 -0.31 7.64
N GLY A 48 6.35 -0.02 6.40
CA GLY A 48 7.77 0.13 6.07
C GLY A 48 8.54 -1.20 5.91
N GLY A 49 7.89 -2.36 6.08
CA GLY A 49 8.48 -3.68 5.86
C GLY A 49 8.74 -4.04 4.39
N GLY A 50 8.35 -3.17 3.45
CA GLY A 50 8.54 -3.41 2.01
C GLY A 50 7.47 -4.33 1.41
N LYS A 51 6.21 -4.22 1.85
CA LYS A 51 5.07 -4.99 1.33
C LYS A 51 4.97 -4.97 -0.19
N SER A 52 5.20 -3.82 -0.83
CA SER A 52 5.06 -3.69 -2.28
C SER A 52 6.02 -4.60 -3.06
N ILE A 53 7.23 -4.82 -2.58
CA ILE A 53 8.21 -5.72 -3.20
C ILE A 53 7.67 -7.15 -3.31
N THR A 54 6.87 -7.59 -2.34
CA THR A 54 6.37 -8.98 -2.27
C THR A 54 5.35 -9.33 -3.36
N PHE A 55 4.75 -8.35 -4.02
CA PHE A 55 3.93 -8.57 -5.22
C PHE A 55 4.58 -8.01 -6.50
N GLN A 56 5.43 -6.98 -6.39
CA GLN A 56 6.05 -6.38 -7.57
C GLN A 56 7.11 -7.30 -8.18
N VAL A 57 7.97 -7.89 -7.37
CA VAL A 57 9.01 -8.82 -7.85
C VAL A 57 8.40 -10.09 -8.48
N PRO A 58 7.49 -10.82 -7.83
CA PRO A 58 6.90 -12.01 -8.45
C PRO A 58 6.10 -11.67 -9.72
N ALA A 59 5.35 -10.57 -9.74
CA ALA A 59 4.63 -10.15 -10.94
C ALA A 59 5.56 -9.90 -12.13
N LEU A 60 6.75 -9.29 -11.92
CA LEU A 60 7.74 -9.11 -12.97
C LEU A 60 8.38 -10.43 -13.44
N ALA A 61 8.40 -11.43 -12.58
CA ALA A 61 8.91 -12.77 -12.93
C ALA A 61 7.88 -13.65 -13.65
N MET A 62 6.58 -13.36 -13.50
CA MET A 62 5.48 -14.13 -14.08
C MET A 62 5.00 -13.50 -15.40
N ASP A 63 4.46 -14.29 -16.30
CA ASP A 63 3.80 -13.76 -17.49
C ASP A 63 2.41 -13.23 -17.12
N GLY A 64 2.05 -12.07 -17.72
CA GLY A 64 0.76 -11.44 -17.50
C GLY A 64 0.83 -10.21 -16.59
N ILE A 65 -0.33 -9.76 -16.15
CA ILE A 65 -0.53 -8.52 -15.38
C ILE A 65 -0.90 -8.83 -13.92
N CYS A 66 -0.38 -8.04 -12.99
CA CYS A 66 -0.80 -8.06 -11.59
C CYS A 66 -1.87 -7.01 -11.35
N ILE A 67 -3.02 -7.43 -10.81
CA ILE A 67 -4.07 -6.51 -10.35
C ILE A 67 -3.80 -6.17 -8.89
N VAL A 68 -3.58 -4.89 -8.60
CA VAL A 68 -3.32 -4.40 -7.24
C VAL A 68 -4.54 -3.63 -6.74
N ILE A 69 -5.15 -4.12 -5.67
CA ILE A 69 -6.34 -3.52 -5.07
C ILE A 69 -5.92 -2.79 -3.80
N SER A 70 -6.15 -1.48 -3.75
CA SER A 70 -5.80 -0.64 -2.60
C SER A 70 -6.88 0.42 -2.34
N PRO A 71 -7.13 0.79 -1.06
CA PRO A 71 -8.19 1.73 -0.71
C PRO A 71 -7.81 3.19 -0.88
N LEU A 72 -6.52 3.49 -1.09
CA LEU A 72 -5.97 4.84 -1.06
C LEU A 72 -5.46 5.28 -2.45
N ILE A 73 -6.25 6.10 -3.13
CA ILE A 73 -5.94 6.58 -4.50
C ILE A 73 -4.58 7.30 -4.56
N ALA A 74 -4.27 8.16 -3.58
CA ALA A 74 -3.00 8.86 -3.54
C ALA A 74 -1.80 7.89 -3.48
N LEU A 75 -1.89 6.86 -2.64
CA LEU A 75 -0.86 5.84 -2.52
C LEU A 75 -0.71 5.02 -3.81
N MET A 76 -1.83 4.68 -4.47
CA MET A 76 -1.78 3.99 -5.76
C MET A 76 -1.07 4.82 -6.83
N LYS A 77 -1.36 6.12 -6.91
CA LYS A 77 -0.67 7.05 -7.83
C LYS A 77 0.82 7.10 -7.56
N ASP A 78 1.22 7.28 -6.31
CA ASP A 78 2.64 7.30 -5.92
C ASP A 78 3.36 6.00 -6.28
N GLN A 79 2.72 4.84 -6.08
CA GLN A 79 3.29 3.55 -6.45
C GLN A 79 3.42 3.39 -7.97
N VAL A 80 2.41 3.79 -8.73
CA VAL A 80 2.44 3.76 -10.20
C VAL A 80 3.53 4.67 -10.73
N ASP A 81 3.70 5.88 -10.18
CA ASP A 81 4.72 6.82 -10.60
C ASP A 81 6.15 6.31 -10.30
N ARG A 82 6.33 5.60 -9.17
CA ARG A 82 7.60 4.93 -8.86
C ARG A 82 7.90 3.79 -9.84
N LEU A 83 6.91 2.97 -10.17
CA LEU A 83 7.06 1.89 -11.15
C LEU A 83 7.43 2.46 -12.52
N LYS A 84 6.76 3.52 -12.99
CA LYS A 84 7.08 4.19 -14.26
C LYS A 84 8.49 4.76 -14.29
N ARG A 85 8.95 5.37 -13.17
CA ARG A 85 10.35 5.85 -13.07
C ARG A 85 11.37 4.72 -13.16
N ASN A 86 11.02 3.53 -12.74
CA ASN A 86 11.86 2.33 -12.88
C ASN A 86 11.68 1.64 -14.26
N GLY A 87 10.98 2.26 -15.23
CA GLY A 87 10.76 1.71 -16.56
C GLY A 87 9.69 0.62 -16.64
N ILE A 88 8.88 0.45 -15.58
CA ILE A 88 7.82 -0.57 -15.52
C ILE A 88 6.49 0.06 -15.90
N LYS A 89 5.81 -0.50 -16.91
CA LYS A 89 4.48 -0.05 -17.33
C LYS A 89 3.43 -0.39 -16.27
N ALA A 90 2.83 0.63 -15.70
CA ALA A 90 1.79 0.52 -14.69
C ALA A 90 0.72 1.59 -14.91
N VAL A 91 -0.52 1.29 -14.55
CA VAL A 91 -1.65 2.23 -14.64
C VAL A 91 -2.50 2.16 -13.38
N VAL A 92 -3.15 3.27 -13.04
CA VAL A 92 -4.12 3.34 -11.95
C VAL A 92 -5.49 3.78 -12.47
N LEU A 93 -6.54 3.05 -12.09
CA LEU A 93 -7.92 3.46 -12.31
C LEU A 93 -8.46 4.14 -11.05
N HIS A 94 -8.88 5.38 -11.17
CA HIS A 94 -9.41 6.15 -10.05
C HIS A 94 -10.74 6.86 -10.39
N SER A 95 -11.42 7.35 -9.38
CA SER A 95 -12.78 7.94 -9.51
C SER A 95 -12.84 9.24 -10.33
N GLY A 96 -11.71 9.91 -10.56
CA GLY A 96 -11.64 11.13 -11.36
C GLY A 96 -11.49 10.91 -12.87
N MET A 97 -11.40 9.65 -13.34
CA MET A 97 -11.27 9.32 -14.76
C MET A 97 -12.64 9.23 -15.42
N THR A 98 -12.73 9.67 -16.67
CA THR A 98 -13.90 9.46 -17.54
C THR A 98 -14.03 7.99 -17.95
N THR A 99 -15.18 7.59 -18.44
CA THR A 99 -15.41 6.22 -18.92
C THR A 99 -14.48 5.88 -20.08
N GLU A 100 -14.23 6.84 -20.97
CA GLU A 100 -13.34 6.68 -22.12
C GLU A 100 -11.88 6.49 -21.69
N GLU A 101 -11.40 7.30 -20.74
CA GLU A 101 -10.04 7.14 -20.18
C GLU A 101 -9.85 5.78 -19.49
N ILE A 102 -10.90 5.29 -18.81
CA ILE A 102 -10.90 3.97 -18.18
C ILE A 102 -10.85 2.86 -19.23
N ASP A 103 -11.65 2.97 -20.30
CA ASP A 103 -11.69 1.98 -21.36
C ASP A 103 -10.34 1.88 -22.09
N ILE A 104 -9.75 3.01 -22.45
CA ILE A 104 -8.40 3.08 -23.04
C ILE A 104 -7.35 2.47 -22.09
N ALA A 105 -7.43 2.76 -20.81
CA ALA A 105 -6.49 2.22 -19.84
C ALA A 105 -6.61 0.69 -19.71
N LEU A 106 -7.84 0.15 -19.76
CA LEU A 106 -8.11 -1.28 -19.72
C LEU A 106 -7.68 -1.97 -21.01
N ASP A 107 -7.91 -1.35 -22.18
CA ASP A 107 -7.41 -1.86 -23.47
C ASP A 107 -5.88 -1.93 -23.48
N ASN A 108 -5.20 -0.94 -22.94
CA ASN A 108 -3.75 -0.96 -22.78
C ASN A 108 -3.27 -2.09 -21.86
N CYS A 109 -4.07 -2.50 -20.87
CA CYS A 109 -3.76 -3.66 -20.02
C CYS A 109 -3.97 -4.99 -20.74
N ILE A 110 -4.85 -5.05 -21.75
CA ILE A 110 -5.10 -6.26 -22.54
C ILE A 110 -4.06 -6.43 -23.65
N TYR A 111 -3.79 -5.37 -24.42
CA TYR A 111 -3.01 -5.42 -25.65
C TYR A 111 -1.61 -4.83 -25.55
N GLY A 112 -1.31 -4.12 -24.45
CA GLY A 112 0.00 -3.54 -24.18
C GLY A 112 0.75 -4.36 -23.13
N ASP A 113 2.03 -4.06 -22.95
CA ASP A 113 2.91 -4.74 -21.98
C ASP A 113 2.78 -4.16 -20.57
N TYR A 114 1.56 -3.91 -20.09
CA TYR A 114 1.36 -3.40 -18.74
C TYR A 114 1.53 -4.53 -17.72
N LYS A 115 2.35 -4.27 -16.70
CA LYS A 115 2.63 -5.26 -15.63
C LYS A 115 1.78 -5.04 -14.39
N PHE A 116 1.26 -3.83 -14.17
CA PHE A 116 0.47 -3.53 -12.99
C PHE A 116 -0.75 -2.68 -13.33
N LEU A 117 -1.91 -3.16 -12.86
CA LEU A 117 -3.17 -2.45 -12.88
C LEU A 117 -3.62 -2.18 -11.44
N TYR A 118 -3.52 -0.93 -11.00
CA TYR A 118 -3.98 -0.50 -9.68
C TYR A 118 -5.43 -0.04 -9.74
N VAL A 119 -6.24 -0.58 -8.85
CA VAL A 119 -7.68 -0.29 -8.80
C VAL A 119 -8.17 -0.09 -7.38
N SER A 120 -9.17 0.78 -7.20
CA SER A 120 -9.93 0.81 -5.95
C SER A 120 -10.93 -0.34 -5.88
N PRO A 121 -11.27 -0.86 -4.69
CA PRO A 121 -12.20 -1.98 -4.55
C PRO A 121 -13.60 -1.69 -5.12
N GLU A 122 -14.03 -0.43 -5.15
CA GLU A 122 -15.33 -0.02 -5.75
C GLU A 122 -15.38 -0.26 -7.25
N ARG A 123 -14.22 -0.28 -7.91
CA ARG A 123 -14.14 -0.44 -9.36
C ARG A 123 -14.39 -1.88 -9.82
N ILE A 124 -14.14 -2.85 -8.93
CA ILE A 124 -14.25 -4.29 -9.21
C ILE A 124 -15.66 -4.69 -9.67
N SER A 125 -16.70 -4.08 -9.10
CA SER A 125 -18.10 -4.37 -9.43
C SER A 125 -18.58 -3.68 -10.72
N SER A 126 -17.77 -2.85 -11.38
CA SER A 126 -18.19 -2.22 -12.62
C SER A 126 -18.20 -3.22 -13.77
N ARG A 127 -19.29 -3.26 -14.54
CA ARG A 127 -19.46 -4.20 -15.65
C ARG A 127 -18.33 -4.08 -16.69
N LEU A 128 -17.91 -2.86 -16.99
CA LEU A 128 -16.80 -2.60 -17.92
C LEU A 128 -15.52 -3.26 -17.42
N PHE A 129 -15.17 -3.07 -16.15
CA PHE A 129 -13.98 -3.68 -15.54
C PHE A 129 -14.03 -5.20 -15.60
N GLN A 130 -15.17 -5.82 -15.22
CA GLN A 130 -15.32 -7.28 -15.20
C GLN A 130 -15.17 -7.89 -16.60
N ILE A 131 -15.76 -7.27 -17.62
CA ILE A 131 -15.63 -7.74 -19.02
C ILE A 131 -14.17 -7.65 -19.49
N ARG A 132 -13.50 -6.53 -19.21
CA ARG A 132 -12.11 -6.31 -19.66
C ARG A 132 -11.11 -7.19 -18.94
N VAL A 133 -11.29 -7.43 -17.64
CA VAL A 133 -10.42 -8.29 -16.84
C VAL A 133 -10.43 -9.74 -17.30
N GLN A 134 -11.58 -10.26 -17.79
CA GLN A 134 -11.66 -11.60 -18.38
C GLN A 134 -10.80 -11.78 -19.64
N MET A 135 -10.49 -10.67 -20.32
CA MET A 135 -9.62 -10.68 -21.51
C MET A 135 -8.13 -10.52 -21.18
N MET A 136 -7.79 -10.24 -19.92
CA MET A 136 -6.41 -10.05 -19.48
C MET A 136 -5.77 -11.37 -19.09
N ASN A 137 -4.48 -11.54 -19.36
CA ASN A 137 -3.67 -12.58 -18.75
C ASN A 137 -3.26 -12.15 -17.32
N VAL A 138 -4.12 -12.42 -16.34
CA VAL A 138 -3.86 -12.03 -14.93
C VAL A 138 -2.97 -13.08 -14.27
N CYS A 139 -1.81 -12.67 -13.76
CA CYS A 139 -0.87 -13.56 -13.09
C CYS A 139 -0.97 -13.55 -11.55
N LEU A 140 -1.44 -12.45 -10.97
CA LEU A 140 -1.50 -12.27 -9.52
C LEU A 140 -2.56 -11.22 -9.15
N ILE A 141 -3.28 -11.44 -8.06
CA ILE A 141 -4.12 -10.44 -7.40
C ILE A 141 -3.43 -10.05 -6.09
N ALA A 142 -3.02 -8.79 -5.96
CA ALA A 142 -2.48 -8.24 -4.72
C ALA A 142 -3.53 -7.38 -4.01
N VAL A 143 -3.90 -7.73 -2.79
CA VAL A 143 -4.88 -7.01 -1.97
C VAL A 143 -4.14 -6.29 -0.85
N ASP A 144 -3.94 -5.00 -1.03
CA ASP A 144 -3.33 -4.15 -0.01
C ASP A 144 -4.36 -3.74 1.04
N GLU A 145 -3.91 -3.51 2.27
CA GLU A 145 -4.74 -3.22 3.45
C GLU A 145 -5.91 -4.21 3.61
N ALA A 146 -5.61 -5.50 3.43
CA ALA A 146 -6.61 -6.57 3.41
C ALA A 146 -7.48 -6.65 4.68
N HIS A 147 -7.05 -6.05 5.81
CA HIS A 147 -7.86 -5.94 7.03
C HIS A 147 -9.18 -5.17 6.82
N CYS A 148 -9.25 -4.34 5.76
CA CYS A 148 -10.49 -3.63 5.39
C CYS A 148 -11.65 -4.55 5.01
N ILE A 149 -11.40 -5.84 4.74
CA ILE A 149 -12.46 -6.81 4.41
C ILE A 149 -13.24 -7.28 5.66
N SER A 150 -12.66 -7.13 6.85
CA SER A 150 -13.21 -7.64 8.10
C SER A 150 -13.98 -6.57 8.87
N GLN A 151 -15.20 -6.93 9.29
CA GLN A 151 -16.01 -6.10 10.20
C GLN A 151 -15.39 -5.98 11.60
N TRP A 152 -14.52 -6.90 11.97
CA TRP A 152 -13.77 -6.89 13.22
C TRP A 152 -12.48 -6.04 13.14
N GLY A 153 -12.16 -5.52 11.94
CA GLY A 153 -11.09 -4.56 11.73
C GLY A 153 -11.52 -3.12 12.05
N TYR A 154 -10.56 -2.24 12.26
CA TYR A 154 -10.84 -0.83 12.58
C TYR A 154 -11.21 0.05 11.36
N ASP A 155 -11.02 -0.43 10.14
CA ASP A 155 -11.32 0.27 8.88
C ASP A 155 -12.08 -0.64 7.90
N PHE A 156 -13.26 -1.12 8.33
CA PHE A 156 -14.09 -1.98 7.48
C PHE A 156 -14.63 -1.21 6.27
N ARG A 157 -14.45 -1.80 5.08
CA ARG A 157 -14.95 -1.28 3.81
C ARG A 157 -15.77 -2.32 3.07
N PRO A 158 -17.09 -2.15 2.94
CA PRO A 158 -17.96 -3.12 2.28
C PRO A 158 -17.53 -3.48 0.85
N SER A 159 -16.90 -2.53 0.13
CA SER A 159 -16.37 -2.75 -1.22
C SER A 159 -15.30 -3.85 -1.29
N TYR A 160 -14.55 -4.11 -0.21
CA TYR A 160 -13.56 -5.20 -0.16
C TYR A 160 -14.19 -6.59 -0.27
N LEU A 161 -15.44 -6.77 0.14
CA LEU A 161 -16.15 -8.03 -0.02
C LEU A 161 -16.31 -8.43 -1.49
N LYS A 162 -16.27 -7.46 -2.40
CA LYS A 162 -16.39 -7.66 -3.86
C LYS A 162 -15.11 -8.21 -4.50
N ILE A 163 -13.98 -8.16 -3.78
CA ILE A 163 -12.71 -8.70 -4.31
C ILE A 163 -12.84 -10.19 -4.63
N ALA A 164 -13.58 -10.93 -3.83
CA ALA A 164 -13.80 -12.36 -4.06
C ALA A 164 -14.53 -12.67 -5.38
N GLU A 165 -15.28 -11.71 -5.96
CA GLU A 165 -15.94 -11.87 -7.27
C GLU A 165 -14.94 -12.08 -8.41
N LEU A 166 -13.68 -11.63 -8.24
CA LEU A 166 -12.62 -11.89 -9.21
C LEU A 166 -12.32 -13.39 -9.35
N ARG A 167 -12.57 -14.20 -8.32
CA ARG A 167 -12.44 -15.67 -8.40
C ARG A 167 -13.40 -16.31 -9.40
N ASP A 168 -14.56 -15.67 -9.59
CA ASP A 168 -15.62 -16.21 -10.44
C ASP A 168 -15.38 -15.89 -11.94
N ILE A 169 -14.49 -14.93 -12.21
CA ILE A 169 -14.22 -14.43 -13.56
C ILE A 169 -12.80 -14.68 -14.06
N LEU A 170 -11.89 -15.04 -13.19
CA LEU A 170 -10.48 -15.33 -13.51
C LEU A 170 -10.20 -16.84 -13.40
N PRO A 171 -9.13 -17.32 -14.06
CA PRO A 171 -8.70 -18.71 -13.92
C PRO A 171 -8.42 -19.08 -12.46
N GLU A 172 -8.77 -20.30 -12.05
CA GLU A 172 -8.63 -20.77 -10.66
C GLU A 172 -7.18 -20.78 -10.16
N ASN A 173 -6.19 -20.87 -11.05
CA ASN A 173 -4.79 -20.88 -10.70
C ASN A 173 -4.18 -19.49 -10.40
N VAL A 174 -4.93 -18.41 -10.58
CA VAL A 174 -4.48 -17.05 -10.22
C VAL A 174 -4.44 -16.92 -8.69
N PRO A 175 -3.25 -16.77 -8.07
CA PRO A 175 -3.14 -16.65 -6.63
C PRO A 175 -3.56 -15.26 -6.14
N ILE A 176 -4.01 -15.20 -4.87
CA ILE A 176 -4.22 -13.93 -4.16
C ILE A 176 -3.12 -13.75 -3.11
N LEU A 177 -2.45 -12.61 -3.15
CA LEU A 177 -1.59 -12.14 -2.08
C LEU A 177 -2.32 -11.03 -1.30
N ALA A 178 -2.78 -11.35 -0.11
CA ALA A 178 -3.37 -10.38 0.81
C ALA A 178 -2.30 -9.82 1.76
N LEU A 179 -2.23 -8.49 1.87
CA LEU A 179 -1.22 -7.77 2.62
C LEU A 179 -1.87 -6.88 3.68
N THR A 180 -1.38 -6.96 4.90
CA THR A 180 -1.80 -6.02 5.97
C THR A 180 -0.70 -5.84 7.00
N ALA A 181 -0.71 -4.68 7.67
CA ALA A 181 0.18 -4.40 8.80
C ALA A 181 -0.48 -4.69 10.15
N SER A 182 -1.79 -4.91 10.18
CA SER A 182 -2.53 -5.04 11.44
C SER A 182 -3.70 -6.01 11.26
N ALA A 183 -3.61 -7.17 11.89
CA ALA A 183 -4.72 -8.11 11.95
C ALA A 183 -4.65 -8.93 13.24
N THR A 184 -5.77 -9.00 13.96
CA THR A 184 -5.95 -9.96 15.05
C THR A 184 -6.19 -11.35 14.46
N PRO A 185 -6.09 -12.44 15.24
CA PRO A 185 -6.41 -13.79 14.76
C PRO A 185 -7.77 -13.88 14.07
N THR A 186 -8.81 -13.27 14.64
CA THR A 186 -10.16 -13.22 14.05
C THR A 186 -10.18 -12.52 12.68
N VAL A 187 -9.43 -11.42 12.53
CA VAL A 187 -9.31 -10.71 11.25
C VAL A 187 -8.54 -11.54 10.22
N VAL A 188 -7.53 -12.31 10.64
CA VAL A 188 -6.79 -13.24 9.78
C VAL A 188 -7.72 -14.28 9.17
N ASP A 189 -8.53 -14.94 10.00
CA ASP A 189 -9.50 -15.94 9.56
C ASP A 189 -10.56 -15.35 8.63
N ASP A 190 -11.04 -14.15 8.95
CA ASP A 190 -12.00 -13.39 8.13
C ASP A 190 -11.43 -13.06 6.74
N ILE A 191 -10.18 -12.60 6.66
CA ILE A 191 -9.52 -12.27 5.38
C ILE A 191 -9.47 -13.51 4.48
N MET A 192 -8.95 -14.63 5.01
CA MET A 192 -8.81 -15.86 4.22
C MET A 192 -10.18 -16.41 3.77
N SER A 193 -11.16 -16.43 4.67
CA SER A 193 -12.51 -16.89 4.38
C SER A 193 -13.18 -16.01 3.31
N LYS A 194 -13.18 -14.69 3.48
CA LYS A 194 -13.86 -13.75 2.58
C LYS A 194 -13.18 -13.61 1.23
N LEU A 195 -11.86 -13.81 1.14
CA LEU A 195 -11.12 -13.88 -0.13
C LEU A 195 -11.15 -15.29 -0.75
N ARG A 196 -11.84 -16.24 -0.12
CA ARG A 196 -11.98 -17.63 -0.58
C ARG A 196 -10.63 -18.30 -0.82
N PHE A 197 -9.72 -18.23 0.15
CA PHE A 197 -8.44 -18.92 0.08
C PHE A 197 -8.65 -20.43 0.01
N LYS A 198 -7.87 -21.10 -0.86
CA LYS A 198 -7.96 -22.56 -1.04
C LYS A 198 -7.43 -23.33 0.16
N GLU A 199 -6.42 -22.80 0.83
CA GLU A 199 -5.78 -23.35 2.03
C GLU A 199 -5.39 -22.22 2.98
N GLN A 200 -5.24 -22.55 4.27
CA GLN A 200 -4.69 -21.60 5.23
C GLN A 200 -3.19 -21.44 4.98
N ASN A 201 -2.78 -20.23 4.58
CA ASN A 201 -1.39 -19.92 4.35
C ASN A 201 -1.10 -18.49 4.83
N VAL A 202 -0.55 -18.40 6.03
CA VAL A 202 -0.29 -17.13 6.71
C VAL A 202 1.20 -17.00 7.00
N LEU A 203 1.83 -16.03 6.39
CA LEU A 203 3.21 -15.66 6.61
C LEU A 203 3.26 -14.38 7.44
N LYS A 204 3.94 -14.41 8.58
CA LYS A 204 4.00 -13.28 9.51
C LYS A 204 5.41 -13.06 10.06
N THR A 205 5.76 -11.79 10.27
CA THR A 205 6.97 -11.40 11.00
C THR A 205 6.61 -10.64 12.28
N SER A 206 7.58 -10.45 13.15
CA SER A 206 7.39 -9.60 14.34
C SER A 206 7.07 -8.17 13.94
N PHE A 207 6.10 -7.57 14.63
CA PHE A 207 5.76 -6.14 14.49
C PHE A 207 6.66 -5.24 15.33
N GLU A 208 7.58 -5.82 16.11
CA GLU A 208 8.51 -5.07 16.93
C GLU A 208 9.44 -4.20 16.07
N ARG A 209 9.43 -2.91 16.34
CA ARG A 209 10.27 -1.92 15.67
C ARG A 209 11.39 -1.49 16.61
N LYS A 210 12.52 -2.18 16.60
CA LYS A 210 13.67 -1.91 17.50
C LYS A 210 14.25 -0.50 17.39
N ASN A 211 13.98 0.18 16.29
CA ASN A 211 14.40 1.57 16.04
C ASN A 211 13.34 2.62 16.40
N ILE A 212 12.23 2.23 17.03
CA ILE A 212 11.17 3.14 17.46
C ILE A 212 10.97 3.00 18.97
N SER A 213 11.04 4.13 19.69
CA SER A 213 10.71 4.22 21.10
C SER A 213 9.33 4.79 21.30
N TYR A 214 8.49 4.11 22.08
CA TYR A 214 7.17 4.58 22.48
C TYR A 214 7.29 5.24 23.85
N ILE A 215 7.01 6.54 23.93
CA ILE A 215 7.10 7.32 25.17
C ILE A 215 5.71 7.88 25.51
N VAL A 216 5.19 7.51 26.66
CA VAL A 216 3.94 8.08 27.21
C VAL A 216 4.29 8.99 28.35
N ARG A 217 3.78 10.23 28.29
CA ARG A 217 3.98 11.25 29.34
C ARG A 217 2.64 11.79 29.79
N HIS A 218 2.45 11.83 31.11
CA HIS A 218 1.34 12.55 31.70
C HIS A 218 1.82 13.97 32.01
N VAL A 219 1.21 14.96 31.36
CA VAL A 219 1.61 16.37 31.46
C VAL A 219 0.40 17.26 31.62
N GLU A 220 0.47 18.29 32.48
CA GLU A 220 -0.59 19.25 32.70
C GLU A 220 -0.67 20.25 31.53
N ASP A 221 0.47 20.84 31.15
CA ASP A 221 0.57 21.75 30.00
C ASP A 221 1.24 21.06 28.81
N LYS A 222 0.39 20.55 27.92
CA LYS A 222 0.83 19.85 26.70
C LYS A 222 1.53 20.75 25.69
N LEU A 223 1.14 22.04 25.62
CA LEU A 223 1.70 22.95 24.62
C LEU A 223 3.11 23.38 24.99
N THR A 224 3.32 23.77 26.25
CA THR A 224 4.69 24.08 26.75
C THR A 224 5.59 22.86 26.65
N TYR A 225 5.09 21.68 27.03
CA TYR A 225 5.88 20.44 26.89
C TYR A 225 6.26 20.15 25.43
N LEU A 226 5.32 20.34 24.49
CA LEU A 226 5.55 20.15 23.05
C LEU A 226 6.65 21.09 22.55
N VAL A 227 6.53 22.40 22.83
CA VAL A 227 7.53 23.41 22.41
C VAL A 227 8.91 23.06 22.94
N ASN A 228 9.02 22.73 24.23
CA ASN A 228 10.29 22.36 24.87
C ASN A 228 10.89 21.08 24.23
N THR A 229 10.05 20.07 23.95
CA THR A 229 10.49 18.85 23.27
C THR A 229 11.03 19.16 21.87
N LEU A 230 10.30 19.92 21.08
CA LEU A 230 10.71 20.28 19.71
C LEU A 230 11.94 21.20 19.66
N SER A 231 12.21 21.95 20.72
CA SER A 231 13.43 22.76 20.84
C SER A 231 14.69 21.91 21.15
N GLN A 232 14.49 20.76 21.77
CA GLN A 232 15.60 19.83 22.09
C GLN A 232 15.97 18.88 20.96
N PHE A 233 15.01 18.57 20.07
CA PHE A 233 15.22 17.64 18.96
C PHE A 233 15.22 18.40 17.62
N GLN A 234 16.19 18.12 16.76
CA GLN A 234 16.35 18.80 15.45
C GLN A 234 15.67 18.05 14.29
N GLY A 235 15.13 16.86 14.53
CA GLY A 235 14.51 16.04 13.49
C GLY A 235 13.16 16.56 12.99
N VAL A 236 12.70 16.03 11.87
CA VAL A 236 11.35 16.24 11.35
C VAL A 236 10.31 15.59 12.26
N GLY A 237 9.08 16.09 12.25
CA GLY A 237 8.03 15.56 13.11
C GLY A 237 6.62 15.73 12.57
N ILE A 238 5.72 14.87 13.06
CA ILE A 238 4.28 14.97 12.80
C ILE A 238 3.56 15.07 14.14
N ILE A 239 2.64 16.00 14.25
CA ILE A 239 1.81 16.22 15.44
C ILE A 239 0.36 15.90 15.08
N TYR A 240 -0.21 14.89 15.72
CA TYR A 240 -1.61 14.53 15.53
C TYR A 240 -2.52 15.29 16.50
N THR A 241 -3.57 15.90 15.96
CA THR A 241 -4.59 16.61 16.73
C THR A 241 -6.00 16.10 16.40
N ARG A 242 -6.96 16.33 17.32
CA ARG A 242 -8.34 15.87 17.15
C ARG A 242 -9.21 16.83 16.31
N SER A 243 -8.78 18.06 16.06
CA SER A 243 -9.60 19.02 15.34
C SER A 243 -8.78 19.88 14.37
N ARG A 244 -9.39 20.24 13.24
CA ARG A 244 -8.82 21.12 12.22
C ARG A 244 -8.41 22.48 12.79
N LYS A 245 -9.21 23.03 13.72
CA LYS A 245 -8.93 24.29 14.39
C LYS A 245 -7.65 24.21 15.21
N LYS A 246 -7.51 23.18 16.07
CA LYS A 246 -6.29 22.96 16.87
C LYS A 246 -5.07 22.70 16.02
N CYS A 247 -5.23 22.02 14.89
CA CYS A 247 -4.17 21.77 13.92
C CYS A 247 -3.52 23.11 13.49
N LYS A 248 -4.34 24.08 13.06
CA LYS A 248 -3.89 25.43 12.67
C LYS A 248 -3.31 26.22 13.85
N GLU A 249 -4.00 26.25 14.99
CA GLU A 249 -3.55 26.97 16.20
C GLU A 249 -2.17 26.49 16.69
N ILE A 250 -1.92 25.17 16.67
CA ILE A 250 -0.63 24.63 17.09
C ILE A 250 0.47 24.98 16.08
N ALA A 251 0.20 24.90 14.77
CA ALA A 251 1.16 25.31 13.76
C ALA A 251 1.55 26.79 13.90
N GLU A 252 0.57 27.67 14.09
CA GLU A 252 0.79 29.12 14.33
C GLU A 252 1.57 29.37 15.63
N LEU A 253 1.27 28.63 16.71
CA LEU A 253 2.04 28.69 17.95
C LEU A 253 3.51 28.31 17.73
N LEU A 254 3.77 27.21 17.02
CA LEU A 254 5.13 26.76 16.76
C LEU A 254 5.90 27.78 15.91
N GLN A 255 5.26 28.35 14.88
CA GLN A 255 5.83 29.41 14.06
C GLN A 255 6.18 30.64 14.89
N SER A 256 5.33 31.05 15.84
CA SER A 256 5.60 32.17 16.76
C SER A 256 6.79 31.92 17.71
N LYS A 257 7.18 30.66 17.87
CA LYS A 257 8.36 30.23 18.63
C LYS A 257 9.57 29.93 17.74
N ASN A 258 9.57 30.39 16.49
CA ASN A 258 10.61 30.16 15.49
C ASN A 258 10.85 28.67 15.16
N ILE A 259 9.84 27.82 15.32
CA ILE A 259 9.87 26.42 14.90
C ILE A 259 9.19 26.33 13.53
N SER A 260 9.91 25.87 12.51
CA SER A 260 9.35 25.66 11.17
C SER A 260 8.24 24.60 11.22
N ALA A 261 6.99 25.04 11.05
CA ALA A 261 5.81 24.19 11.15
C ALA A 261 4.73 24.64 10.15
N ASP A 262 3.90 23.68 9.71
CA ASP A 262 2.70 23.95 8.94
C ASP A 262 1.58 22.98 9.35
N TYR A 263 0.35 23.24 8.91
CA TYR A 263 -0.80 22.40 9.24
C TYR A 263 -1.34 21.67 8.01
N TYR A 264 -1.86 20.46 8.25
CA TYR A 264 -2.41 19.59 7.21
C TYR A 264 -3.70 18.92 7.70
N HIS A 265 -4.80 19.05 6.93
CA HIS A 265 -6.06 18.38 7.25
C HIS A 265 -6.94 18.19 6.02
N ALA A 266 -7.90 17.27 6.10
CA ALA A 266 -8.79 16.90 4.98
C ALA A 266 -9.72 18.03 4.49
N GLY A 267 -9.85 19.14 5.24
CA GLY A 267 -10.63 20.31 4.82
C GLY A 267 -9.89 21.26 3.87
N LEU A 268 -8.61 21.00 3.57
CA LEU A 268 -7.85 21.75 2.57
C LEU A 268 -8.17 21.21 1.16
N SER A 269 -8.08 22.07 0.12
CA SER A 269 -8.16 21.61 -1.25
C SER A 269 -7.04 20.63 -1.60
N GLN A 270 -7.23 19.82 -2.63
CA GLN A 270 -6.22 18.85 -3.04
C GLN A 270 -4.88 19.53 -3.38
N GLU A 271 -4.93 20.60 -4.15
CA GLU A 271 -3.76 21.38 -4.55
C GLU A 271 -2.95 21.91 -3.34
N ILE A 272 -3.64 22.42 -2.31
CA ILE A 272 -2.97 22.89 -1.10
C ILE A 272 -2.35 21.72 -0.34
N ARG A 273 -3.05 20.59 -0.27
CA ARG A 273 -2.52 19.37 0.38
C ARG A 273 -1.25 18.87 -0.30
N ASP A 274 -1.27 18.78 -1.62
CA ASP A 274 -0.14 18.31 -2.42
C ASP A 274 1.07 19.22 -2.23
N ARG A 275 0.88 20.56 -2.26
CA ARG A 275 1.94 21.53 -1.99
C ARG A 275 2.52 21.38 -0.58
N LYS A 276 1.68 21.32 0.46
CA LYS A 276 2.15 21.20 1.86
C LYS A 276 2.88 19.87 2.09
N GLN A 277 2.43 18.78 1.48
CA GLN A 277 3.10 17.49 1.51
C GLN A 277 4.48 17.57 0.84
N ASP A 278 4.56 18.23 -0.31
CA ASP A 278 5.83 18.45 -1.04
C ASP A 278 6.81 19.32 -0.22
N ASP A 279 6.32 20.37 0.43
CA ASP A 279 7.12 21.22 1.30
C ASP A 279 7.70 20.45 2.51
N TRP A 280 6.91 19.56 3.13
CA TRP A 280 7.39 18.72 4.21
C TRP A 280 8.36 17.63 3.72
N THR A 281 8.07 17.00 2.59
CA THR A 281 8.90 15.94 2.01
C THR A 281 10.27 16.47 1.55
N LYS A 282 10.34 17.74 1.16
CA LYS A 282 11.57 18.42 0.73
C LYS A 282 12.25 19.21 1.86
N ASP A 283 11.94 18.91 3.10
CA ASP A 283 12.50 19.53 4.32
C ASP A 283 12.34 21.06 4.39
N ARG A 284 11.42 21.65 3.60
CA ARG A 284 11.09 23.09 3.69
C ARG A 284 10.24 23.41 4.92
N VAL A 285 9.50 22.45 5.39
CA VAL A 285 8.74 22.49 6.65
C VAL A 285 9.20 21.34 7.54
N ARG A 286 9.64 21.64 8.75
CA ARG A 286 10.16 20.65 9.70
C ARG A 286 9.06 19.87 10.41
N ILE A 287 8.02 20.56 10.87
CA ILE A 287 6.94 19.97 11.66
C ILE A 287 5.62 20.10 10.91
N MET A 288 4.93 18.98 10.70
CA MET A 288 3.59 18.96 10.14
C MET A 288 2.57 18.67 11.27
N VAL A 289 1.54 19.49 11.39
CA VAL A 289 0.49 19.36 12.42
C VAL A 289 -0.80 18.87 11.80
#